data_659317b10e6a4dc40f501542004ce7f4
#
_entry.id   659317b10e6a4dc40f501542004ce7f4
#
_cell.length_a   1.000
_cell.length_b   1.000
_cell.length_c   1.000
_cell.angle_alpha   90.00
_cell.angle_beta   90.00
_cell.angle_gamma   90.00
#
_symmetry.space_group_name_H-M   'P 1'
#
loop_
_entity.id
_entity.type
_entity.pdbx_description
1 polymer ?
#
loop_
_entity_poly.entity_id
_entity_poly.type
_entity_poly.pdbx_seq_one_letter_code
_entity_poly.pdbx_strand_id
1 'polypeptide(L)'
;TGSPGEWDATGVQASSILFDGSSYQMWYHGIDAGDVHGIGYATSYDGVIWVKYSNNPVMVLSQTWEGNEVITGPSVLFDGTTYEMWYFANLNNLGIGYATSDDGINWNKYENNPVFTGTPGEWDLFAVKPEVIFANNLYHMWYTGATQASPASGTWHKGYATSDDGINWTRYADNPVLMCGPEAYDSLGIWESSAIYEDGVFHLWYAGRPSSNSTINYATSSTVSVKNTDIVNPNQFQLYQNYPNPFNPTTSIRYELPVESNVRLTVFDIHGRQITILSNRVQPAGNYTAQWNGIDISGNLVSTGMYICRFQAGSHSKTIKMVYLK
;
A
#
# COMPACT_ATOMS: atom_id res chain seq x y z
N THR A 1 11.95 21.10 4.07
CA THR A 1 11.25 22.24 3.43
C THR A 1 12.08 22.72 2.25
N GLY A 2 11.42 23.38 1.29
CA GLY A 2 12.06 24.07 0.18
C GLY A 2 12.71 25.39 0.63
N SER A 3 13.41 26.01 -0.31
CA SER A 3 13.89 27.38 -0.18
C SER A 3 12.74 28.38 -0.30
N PRO A 4 12.87 29.62 0.23
CA PRO A 4 11.87 30.65 0.03
C PRO A 4 11.55 30.84 -1.47
N GLY A 5 10.27 30.76 -1.83
CA GLY A 5 9.78 30.85 -3.20
C GLY A 5 9.55 29.51 -3.90
N GLU A 6 9.95 28.39 -3.28
CA GLU A 6 9.55 27.05 -3.75
C GLU A 6 8.13 26.69 -3.29
N TRP A 7 7.48 25.80 -4.01
CA TRP A 7 6.08 25.36 -3.76
C TRP A 7 5.89 24.63 -2.42
N ASP A 8 6.97 24.19 -1.76
CA ASP A 8 6.96 23.50 -0.46
C ASP A 8 7.81 24.27 0.59
N ALA A 9 7.92 25.58 0.45
CA ALA A 9 8.80 26.43 1.26
C ALA A 9 8.39 26.48 2.74
N THR A 10 7.09 26.42 3.06
CA THR A 10 6.60 26.59 4.42
C THR A 10 6.41 25.29 5.18
N GLY A 11 6.20 24.16 4.49
CA GLY A 11 6.00 22.87 5.15
C GLY A 11 6.12 21.67 4.24
N VAL A 12 6.59 20.56 4.82
CA VAL A 12 6.53 19.21 4.23
C VAL A 12 6.04 18.25 5.29
N GLN A 13 5.13 17.36 4.92
CA GLN A 13 4.52 16.38 5.83
C GLN A 13 4.16 15.11 5.06
N ALA A 14 3.70 14.10 5.80
CA ALA A 14 3.05 12.89 5.31
C ALA A 14 3.63 12.40 3.99
N SER A 15 4.36 11.33 4.01
CA SER A 15 5.00 10.78 2.81
C SER A 15 4.70 9.30 2.66
N SER A 16 4.67 8.85 1.41
CA SER A 16 4.71 7.45 1.02
C SER A 16 6.01 7.18 0.29
N ILE A 17 6.69 6.09 0.64
CA ILE A 17 7.99 5.75 0.07
C ILE A 17 7.94 4.34 -0.50
N LEU A 18 8.39 4.20 -1.74
CA LEU A 18 8.62 2.91 -2.38
C LEU A 18 10.09 2.74 -2.74
N PHE A 19 10.54 1.49 -2.78
CA PHE A 19 11.86 1.11 -3.29
C PHE A 19 11.68 0.23 -4.52
N ASP A 20 12.24 0.66 -5.67
CA ASP A 20 12.10 -0.05 -6.94
C ASP A 20 13.20 -1.11 -7.20
N GLY A 21 14.06 -1.34 -6.20
CA GLY A 21 15.22 -2.24 -6.30
C GLY A 21 16.53 -1.51 -6.62
N SER A 22 16.47 -0.22 -6.98
CA SER A 22 17.63 0.61 -7.31
C SER A 22 17.60 1.98 -6.62
N SER A 23 16.41 2.55 -6.45
CA SER A 23 16.21 3.86 -5.84
C SER A 23 14.94 3.90 -4.99
N TYR A 24 14.93 4.81 -4.05
CA TYR A 24 13.75 5.18 -3.29
C TYR A 24 12.99 6.26 -4.03
N GLN A 25 11.68 6.14 -4.05
CA GLN A 25 10.72 7.10 -4.60
C GLN A 25 9.84 7.58 -3.46
N MET A 26 9.63 8.88 -3.32
CA MET A 26 8.84 9.47 -2.26
C MET A 26 7.80 10.43 -2.85
N TRP A 27 6.56 10.25 -2.44
CA TRP A 27 5.48 11.22 -2.63
C TRP A 27 5.20 11.88 -1.29
N TYR A 28 5.23 13.20 -1.24
CA TYR A 28 5.13 13.95 0.00
C TYR A 28 4.21 15.17 -0.15
N HIS A 29 3.56 15.53 0.93
CA HIS A 29 2.77 16.74 1.00
C HIS A 29 3.67 17.96 1.18
N GLY A 30 3.45 18.99 0.38
CA GLY A 30 4.14 20.26 0.46
C GLY A 30 3.17 21.43 0.55
N ILE A 31 3.62 22.52 1.17
CA ILE A 31 2.85 23.75 1.39
C ILE A 31 3.73 24.94 0.98
N ASP A 32 3.20 25.82 0.13
CA ASP A 32 3.89 27.04 -0.29
C ASP A 32 3.67 28.22 0.69
N ALA A 33 4.25 29.36 0.36
CA ALA A 33 4.11 30.58 1.17
C ALA A 33 2.70 31.21 1.10
N GLY A 34 1.87 30.79 0.15
CA GLY A 34 0.48 31.20 -0.01
C GLY A 34 -0.53 30.24 0.64
N ASP A 35 -0.04 29.25 1.41
CA ASP A 35 -0.86 28.16 1.97
C ASP A 35 -1.53 27.28 0.90
N VAL A 36 -0.87 27.15 -0.27
CA VAL A 36 -1.30 26.22 -1.33
C VAL A 36 -0.67 24.85 -1.09
N HIS A 37 -1.51 23.85 -1.07
CA HIS A 37 -1.14 22.47 -0.81
C HIS A 37 -0.98 21.66 -2.10
N GLY A 38 -0.01 20.74 -2.10
CA GLY A 38 0.23 19.83 -3.22
C GLY A 38 0.94 18.56 -2.78
N ILE A 39 0.96 17.56 -3.68
CA ILE A 39 1.78 16.37 -3.52
C ILE A 39 2.99 16.50 -4.47
N GLY A 40 4.18 16.39 -3.91
CA GLY A 40 5.44 16.41 -4.63
C GLY A 40 6.05 15.03 -4.76
N TYR A 41 7.06 14.94 -5.62
CA TYR A 41 7.83 13.74 -5.87
C TYR A 41 9.33 13.99 -5.67
N ALA A 42 10.01 13.04 -5.08
CA ALA A 42 11.47 13.04 -4.91
C ALA A 42 12.03 11.63 -5.01
N THR A 43 13.30 11.53 -5.39
CA THR A 43 14.02 10.25 -5.46
C THR A 43 15.29 10.28 -4.62
N SER A 44 15.74 9.10 -4.19
CA SER A 44 17.00 8.93 -3.46
C SER A 44 17.64 7.58 -3.76
N TYR A 45 18.96 7.53 -3.85
CA TYR A 45 19.70 6.25 -3.99
C TYR A 45 20.04 5.61 -2.64
N ASP A 46 20.07 6.39 -1.56
CA ASP A 46 20.54 5.96 -0.24
C ASP A 46 19.47 6.10 0.87
N GLY A 47 18.30 6.66 0.53
CA GLY A 47 17.21 6.95 1.47
C GLY A 47 17.49 8.16 2.39
N VAL A 48 18.63 8.82 2.24
CA VAL A 48 19.07 9.95 3.08
C VAL A 48 19.11 11.26 2.30
N ILE A 49 19.72 11.23 1.13
CA ILE A 49 19.83 12.41 0.24
C ILE A 49 18.75 12.31 -0.83
N TRP A 50 17.81 13.27 -0.80
CA TRP A 50 16.66 13.29 -1.70
C TRP A 50 16.78 14.37 -2.74
N VAL A 51 16.51 14.02 -3.99
CA VAL A 51 16.45 14.94 -5.14
C VAL A 51 14.98 15.16 -5.51
N LYS A 52 14.51 16.38 -5.31
CA LYS A 52 13.14 16.77 -5.67
C LYS A 52 12.98 16.80 -7.19
N TYR A 53 11.84 16.39 -7.69
CA TYR A 53 11.46 16.55 -9.08
C TYR A 53 11.35 18.05 -9.42
N SER A 54 11.94 18.48 -10.52
CA SER A 54 12.04 19.91 -10.89
C SER A 54 10.69 20.57 -11.19
N ASN A 55 9.70 19.77 -11.60
CA ASN A 55 8.37 20.27 -11.96
C ASN A 55 7.31 19.93 -10.89
N ASN A 56 7.73 19.83 -9.64
CA ASN A 56 6.78 19.70 -8.53
C ASN A 56 5.87 20.92 -8.39
N PRO A 57 4.64 20.78 -7.88
CA PRO A 57 4.01 19.55 -7.40
C PRO A 57 3.52 18.64 -8.54
N VAL A 58 3.52 17.31 -8.33
CA VAL A 58 3.01 16.31 -9.29
C VAL A 58 1.49 16.13 -9.20
N MET A 59 0.87 16.57 -8.10
CA MET A 59 -0.59 16.55 -7.94
C MET A 59 -1.07 17.76 -7.14
N VAL A 60 -2.12 18.42 -7.65
CA VAL A 60 -2.82 19.54 -7.02
C VAL A 60 -4.31 19.30 -7.04
N LEU A 61 -5.09 20.13 -6.32
CA LEU A 61 -6.56 20.11 -6.37
C LEU A 61 -7.04 20.40 -7.80
N SER A 62 -7.97 19.60 -8.30
CA SER A 62 -8.51 19.74 -9.68
C SER A 62 -9.93 19.19 -9.87
N GLN A 63 -10.44 18.40 -8.92
CA GLN A 63 -11.81 17.88 -8.95
C GLN A 63 -12.71 18.64 -7.98
N THR A 64 -14.00 18.77 -8.31
CA THR A 64 -14.96 19.57 -7.53
C THR A 64 -15.09 19.08 -6.07
N TRP A 65 -15.06 17.77 -5.84
CA TRP A 65 -15.18 17.19 -4.51
C TRP A 65 -14.00 17.53 -3.59
N GLU A 66 -12.82 17.82 -4.16
CA GLU A 66 -11.60 18.14 -3.42
C GLU A 66 -11.67 19.53 -2.75
N GLY A 67 -12.63 20.37 -3.13
CA GLY A 67 -12.71 21.72 -2.64
C GLY A 67 -11.52 22.58 -3.07
N ASN A 68 -11.07 23.47 -2.19
CA ASN A 68 -10.00 24.43 -2.48
C ASN A 68 -9.00 24.62 -1.32
N GLU A 69 -8.98 23.70 -0.35
CA GLU A 69 -8.20 23.91 0.87
C GLU A 69 -6.95 23.01 0.91
N VAL A 70 -7.10 21.68 0.87
CA VAL A 70 -5.99 20.76 1.12
C VAL A 70 -6.03 19.54 0.21
N ILE A 71 -4.85 19.11 -0.21
CA ILE A 71 -4.56 17.76 -0.74
C ILE A 71 -3.29 17.26 -0.03
N THR A 72 -3.37 16.06 0.59
CA THR A 72 -2.30 15.57 1.46
C THR A 72 -2.42 14.06 1.71
N GLY A 73 -1.49 13.50 2.48
CA GLY A 73 -1.51 12.13 2.97
C GLY A 73 -1.50 11.09 1.86
N PRO A 74 -0.56 11.18 0.90
CA PRO A 74 -0.47 10.16 -0.14
C PRO A 74 -0.05 8.82 0.47
N SER A 75 -0.75 7.76 0.09
CA SER A 75 -0.36 6.36 0.27
C SER A 75 -0.26 5.74 -1.11
N VAL A 76 0.92 5.27 -1.49
CA VAL A 76 1.22 4.84 -2.87
C VAL A 76 1.65 3.39 -2.88
N LEU A 77 1.07 2.63 -3.79
CA LEU A 77 1.47 1.27 -4.14
C LEU A 77 1.92 1.21 -5.60
N PHE A 78 2.68 0.17 -5.92
CA PHE A 78 3.06 -0.15 -7.30
C PHE A 78 2.85 -1.65 -7.53
N ASP A 79 2.02 -2.02 -8.51
CA ASP A 79 1.70 -3.42 -8.81
C ASP A 79 2.68 -4.10 -9.78
N GLY A 80 3.72 -3.38 -10.20
CA GLY A 80 4.70 -3.80 -11.22
C GLY A 80 4.46 -3.17 -12.60
N THR A 81 3.33 -2.49 -12.80
CA THR A 81 2.96 -1.79 -14.04
C THR A 81 2.38 -0.42 -13.79
N THR A 82 1.60 -0.26 -12.74
CA THR A 82 0.83 0.94 -12.44
C THR A 82 1.08 1.37 -11.00
N TYR A 83 1.29 2.65 -10.80
CA TYR A 83 1.25 3.27 -9.48
C TYR A 83 -0.19 3.59 -9.14
N GLU A 84 -0.59 3.29 -7.93
CA GLU A 84 -1.89 3.57 -7.35
C GLU A 84 -1.70 4.48 -6.13
N MET A 85 -2.46 5.57 -6.04
CA MET A 85 -2.38 6.50 -4.92
C MET A 85 -3.75 6.70 -4.29
N TRP A 86 -3.80 6.57 -2.98
CA TRP A 86 -4.91 7.08 -2.15
C TRP A 86 -4.43 8.34 -1.45
N TYR A 87 -5.24 9.38 -1.51
CA TYR A 87 -4.91 10.69 -0.96
C TYR A 87 -6.13 11.31 -0.29
N PHE A 88 -5.88 12.15 0.65
CA PHE A 88 -6.93 12.90 1.34
C PHE A 88 -7.08 14.30 0.75
N ALA A 89 -8.32 14.75 0.58
CA ALA A 89 -8.63 16.12 0.17
C ALA A 89 -9.88 16.64 0.87
N ASN A 90 -10.01 17.96 0.89
CA ASN A 90 -11.17 18.75 1.35
C ASN A 90 -11.46 18.70 2.87
N LEU A 91 -11.26 19.82 3.57
CA LEU A 91 -11.53 19.94 5.00
C LEU A 91 -13.04 20.01 5.35
N ASN A 92 -13.90 20.33 4.39
CA ASN A 92 -15.34 20.48 4.63
C ASN A 92 -16.15 19.22 4.29
N ASN A 93 -15.64 18.36 3.40
CA ASN A 93 -16.32 17.16 2.92
C ASN A 93 -15.34 16.00 2.81
N LEU A 94 -14.62 15.76 3.89
CA LEU A 94 -13.44 14.91 4.01
C LEU A 94 -13.60 13.55 3.35
N GLY A 95 -12.79 13.30 2.34
CA GLY A 95 -12.79 12.05 1.62
C GLY A 95 -11.40 11.63 1.18
N ILE A 96 -11.29 10.36 0.87
CA ILE A 96 -10.12 9.75 0.29
C ILE A 96 -10.37 9.57 -1.20
N GLY A 97 -9.51 10.17 -2.02
CA GLY A 97 -9.50 10.00 -3.47
C GLY A 97 -8.55 8.90 -3.90
N TYR A 98 -8.72 8.46 -5.13
CA TYR A 98 -7.88 7.48 -5.79
C TYR A 98 -7.36 8.03 -7.12
N ALA A 99 -6.12 7.74 -7.44
CA ALA A 99 -5.49 8.10 -8.71
C ALA A 99 -4.51 7.00 -9.14
N THR A 100 -4.27 6.90 -10.45
CA THR A 100 -3.31 5.99 -11.05
C THR A 100 -2.28 6.73 -11.88
N SER A 101 -1.10 6.14 -12.04
CA SER A 101 -0.02 6.67 -12.86
C SER A 101 0.83 5.54 -13.45
N ASP A 102 1.32 5.71 -14.68
CA ASP A 102 2.25 4.77 -15.30
C ASP A 102 3.72 5.07 -14.91
N ASP A 103 3.99 6.28 -14.43
CA ASP A 103 5.36 6.77 -14.16
C ASP A 103 5.56 7.33 -12.73
N GLY A 104 4.51 7.36 -11.91
CA GLY A 104 4.54 7.94 -10.56
C GLY A 104 4.59 9.48 -10.52
N ILE A 105 4.55 10.15 -11.66
CA ILE A 105 4.66 11.61 -11.83
C ILE A 105 3.39 12.19 -12.41
N ASN A 106 2.89 11.58 -13.48
CA ASN A 106 1.68 12.02 -14.17
C ASN A 106 0.48 11.22 -13.68
N TRP A 107 -0.37 11.84 -12.89
CA TRP A 107 -1.46 11.16 -12.18
C TRP A 107 -2.82 11.38 -12.85
N ASN A 108 -3.55 10.30 -13.06
CA ASN A 108 -4.94 10.29 -13.53
C ASN A 108 -5.86 10.03 -12.34
N LYS A 109 -6.55 11.07 -11.88
CA LYS A 109 -7.53 10.95 -10.79
C LYS A 109 -8.76 10.18 -11.25
N TYR A 110 -9.24 9.28 -10.41
CA TYR A 110 -10.47 8.53 -10.68
C TYR A 110 -11.66 9.48 -10.84
N GLU A 111 -12.49 9.26 -11.85
CA GLU A 111 -13.57 10.18 -12.19
C GLU A 111 -14.69 10.22 -11.15
N ASN A 112 -14.91 9.09 -10.45
CA ASN A 112 -15.94 8.95 -9.42
C ASN A 112 -15.40 9.10 -7.99
N ASN A 113 -14.31 9.85 -7.82
CA ASN A 113 -13.83 10.23 -6.49
C ASN A 113 -14.88 11.05 -5.72
N PRO A 114 -14.89 10.97 -4.38
CA PRO A 114 -14.01 10.20 -3.51
C PRO A 114 -14.40 8.71 -3.45
N VAL A 115 -13.40 7.82 -3.28
CA VAL A 115 -13.61 6.37 -3.14
C VAL A 115 -13.96 5.96 -1.71
N PHE A 116 -13.71 6.83 -0.74
CA PHE A 116 -14.03 6.59 0.66
C PHE A 116 -14.34 7.90 1.38
N THR A 117 -15.43 7.94 2.14
CA THR A 117 -15.87 9.12 2.90
C THR A 117 -16.18 8.73 4.33
N GLY A 118 -16.27 9.69 5.22
CA GLY A 118 -16.75 9.44 6.58
C GLY A 118 -18.22 9.00 6.63
N THR A 119 -18.64 8.50 7.78
CA THR A 119 -20.00 8.04 8.03
C THR A 119 -20.78 9.11 8.81
N PRO A 120 -21.83 9.72 8.23
CA PRO A 120 -22.61 10.73 8.91
C PRO A 120 -23.19 10.24 10.25
N GLY A 121 -22.91 10.98 11.31
CA GLY A 121 -23.39 10.68 12.66
C GLY A 121 -22.56 9.67 13.46
N GLU A 122 -21.53 9.07 12.84
CA GLU A 122 -20.67 8.08 13.47
C GLU A 122 -19.33 8.69 13.95
N TRP A 123 -18.53 7.88 14.62
CA TRP A 123 -17.20 8.26 15.15
C TRP A 123 -16.21 8.66 14.04
N ASP A 124 -16.41 8.21 12.82
CA ASP A 124 -15.60 8.47 11.63
C ASP A 124 -16.31 9.40 10.64
N LEU A 125 -17.07 10.39 11.14
CA LEU A 125 -17.67 11.43 10.30
C LEU A 125 -16.64 12.03 9.34
N PHE A 126 -15.40 12.16 9.79
CA PHE A 126 -14.24 12.54 9.00
C PHE A 126 -13.33 11.32 8.83
N ALA A 127 -13.10 10.88 7.60
CA ALA A 127 -12.20 9.79 7.25
C ALA A 127 -11.04 10.34 6.43
N VAL A 128 -9.85 10.31 7.01
CA VAL A 128 -8.67 10.99 6.47
C VAL A 128 -7.40 10.13 6.63
N LYS A 129 -6.31 10.56 6.01
CA LYS A 129 -4.97 9.99 6.20
C LYS A 129 -4.94 8.48 5.96
N PRO A 130 -5.21 8.06 4.72
CA PRO A 130 -5.17 6.66 4.37
C PRO A 130 -3.73 6.14 4.43
N GLU A 131 -3.59 4.92 4.94
CA GLU A 131 -2.42 4.07 4.80
C GLU A 131 -2.88 2.78 4.18
N VAL A 132 -2.46 2.49 2.96
CA VAL A 132 -2.92 1.34 2.19
C VAL A 132 -1.75 0.41 1.91
N ILE A 133 -1.95 -0.87 2.17
CA ILE A 133 -1.06 -1.93 1.73
C ILE A 133 -1.84 -3.01 0.99
N PHE A 134 -1.15 -3.75 0.14
CA PHE A 134 -1.72 -4.92 -0.52
C PHE A 134 -1.10 -6.19 0.05
N ALA A 135 -1.91 -7.02 0.70
CA ALA A 135 -1.49 -8.26 1.32
C ALA A 135 -2.60 -9.32 1.20
N ASN A 136 -2.24 -10.59 1.09
CA ASN A 136 -3.21 -11.69 1.02
C ASN A 136 -4.29 -11.51 -0.06
N ASN A 137 -3.94 -10.88 -1.19
CA ASN A 137 -4.85 -10.60 -2.31
C ASN A 137 -5.94 -9.58 -2.03
N LEU A 138 -5.72 -8.72 -1.06
CA LEU A 138 -6.68 -7.74 -0.60
C LEU A 138 -5.95 -6.42 -0.33
N TYR A 139 -6.58 -5.31 -0.65
CA TYR A 139 -6.15 -4.00 -0.16
C TYR A 139 -6.62 -3.84 1.28
N HIS A 140 -5.73 -3.39 2.13
CA HIS A 140 -5.99 -3.09 3.54
C HIS A 140 -5.72 -1.61 3.76
N MET A 141 -6.71 -0.89 4.26
CA MET A 141 -6.58 0.53 4.56
C MET A 141 -6.78 0.79 6.05
N TRP A 142 -5.81 1.43 6.67
CA TRP A 142 -5.99 2.11 7.95
C TRP A 142 -6.23 3.58 7.68
N TYR A 143 -7.31 4.11 8.20
CA TYR A 143 -7.65 5.53 8.07
C TYR A 143 -7.83 6.18 9.44
N THR A 144 -7.65 7.46 9.52
CA THR A 144 -7.93 8.21 10.75
C THR A 144 -9.37 8.72 10.69
N GLY A 145 -10.17 8.37 11.70
CA GLY A 145 -11.55 8.79 11.83
C GLY A 145 -11.75 9.72 13.01
N ALA A 146 -12.65 10.70 12.86
CA ALA A 146 -13.03 11.64 13.91
C ALA A 146 -14.46 12.15 13.77
N THR A 147 -15.06 12.59 14.88
CA THR A 147 -16.39 13.22 14.88
C THR A 147 -16.35 14.69 14.51
N GLN A 148 -15.18 15.35 14.53
CA GLN A 148 -14.99 16.77 14.23
C GLN A 148 -13.72 16.98 13.41
N ALA A 149 -13.76 17.97 12.51
CA ALA A 149 -12.64 18.28 11.62
C ALA A 149 -11.42 18.86 12.34
N SER A 150 -11.64 19.51 13.50
CA SER A 150 -10.54 20.13 14.24
C SER A 150 -9.87 19.17 15.21
N PRO A 151 -8.55 18.99 15.11
CA PRO A 151 -7.79 18.20 16.07
C PRO A 151 -7.85 18.71 17.51
N ALA A 152 -8.18 19.98 17.69
CA ALA A 152 -8.25 20.60 19.03
C ALA A 152 -9.54 20.26 19.79
N SER A 153 -10.56 19.75 19.10
CA SER A 153 -11.91 19.58 19.67
C SER A 153 -12.45 18.14 19.60
N GLY A 154 -11.74 17.20 18.98
CA GLY A 154 -12.19 15.83 18.81
C GLY A 154 -11.12 14.79 19.12
N THR A 155 -11.58 13.59 19.47
CA THR A 155 -10.73 12.41 19.57
C THR A 155 -10.60 11.77 18.18
N TRP A 156 -9.39 11.34 17.84
CA TRP A 156 -9.07 10.74 16.55
C TRP A 156 -8.64 9.30 16.75
N HIS A 157 -9.30 8.40 16.06
CA HIS A 157 -9.09 6.95 16.16
C HIS A 157 -8.64 6.37 14.84
N LYS A 158 -8.11 5.14 14.85
CA LYS A 158 -7.84 4.40 13.61
C LYS A 158 -9.00 3.48 13.27
N GLY A 159 -9.50 3.64 12.06
CA GLY A 159 -10.37 2.70 11.41
C GLY A 159 -9.62 1.77 10.46
N TYR A 160 -10.30 0.72 10.08
CA TYR A 160 -9.80 -0.26 9.13
C TYR A 160 -10.87 -0.60 8.11
N ALA A 161 -10.46 -0.72 6.87
CA ALA A 161 -11.31 -1.14 5.75
C ALA A 161 -10.52 -2.04 4.79
N THR A 162 -11.22 -2.85 4.02
CA THR A 162 -10.65 -3.72 3.00
C THR A 162 -11.31 -3.50 1.65
N SER A 163 -10.60 -3.83 0.57
CA SER A 163 -11.11 -3.73 -0.79
C SER A 163 -10.46 -4.79 -1.68
N ASP A 164 -11.23 -5.35 -2.61
CA ASP A 164 -10.70 -6.25 -3.65
C ASP A 164 -10.06 -5.49 -4.81
N ASP A 165 -10.44 -4.24 -5.03
CA ASP A 165 -10.09 -3.44 -6.21
C ASP A 165 -9.44 -2.07 -5.89
N GLY A 166 -9.27 -1.74 -4.60
CA GLY A 166 -8.72 -0.45 -4.16
C GLY A 166 -9.68 0.75 -4.28
N ILE A 167 -10.89 0.53 -4.81
CA ILE A 167 -11.90 1.56 -5.10
C ILE A 167 -13.14 1.35 -4.23
N ASN A 168 -13.65 0.12 -4.17
CA ASN A 168 -14.82 -0.23 -3.40
C ASN A 168 -14.42 -0.79 -2.04
N TRP A 169 -14.63 -0.01 -0.98
CA TRP A 169 -14.13 -0.31 0.35
C TRP A 169 -15.22 -0.81 1.29
N THR A 170 -14.92 -1.86 2.01
CA THR A 170 -15.74 -2.42 3.08
C THR A 170 -15.13 -2.10 4.44
N ARG A 171 -15.84 -1.35 5.29
CA ARG A 171 -15.42 -1.06 6.66
C ARG A 171 -15.46 -2.31 7.52
N TYR A 172 -14.48 -2.44 8.38
CA TYR A 172 -14.50 -3.47 9.42
C TYR A 172 -15.64 -3.19 10.43
N ALA A 173 -16.39 -4.22 10.77
CA ALA A 173 -17.61 -4.06 11.57
C ALA A 173 -17.35 -3.57 13.01
N ASP A 174 -16.18 -3.96 13.56
CA ASP A 174 -15.80 -3.62 14.93
C ASP A 174 -14.85 -2.39 14.97
N ASN A 175 -14.97 -1.47 14.02
CA ASN A 175 -14.25 -0.21 14.06
C ASN A 175 -14.70 0.67 15.25
N PRO A 176 -13.80 1.50 15.82
CA PRO A 176 -12.39 1.70 15.48
C PRO A 176 -11.51 0.55 15.96
N VAL A 177 -10.49 0.18 15.14
CA VAL A 177 -9.54 -0.89 15.49
C VAL A 177 -8.46 -0.45 16.48
N LEU A 178 -8.21 0.86 16.57
CA LEU A 178 -7.30 1.43 17.56
C LEU A 178 -7.88 2.76 18.05
N MET A 179 -8.29 2.79 19.29
CA MET A 179 -8.79 3.99 19.94
C MET A 179 -7.63 4.78 20.56
N CYS A 180 -7.69 6.11 20.46
CA CYS A 180 -6.84 6.92 21.32
C CYS A 180 -7.18 6.61 22.78
N GLY A 181 -6.15 6.39 23.58
CA GLY A 181 -6.29 5.86 24.92
C GLY A 181 -6.28 6.93 26.00
N PRO A 182 -6.47 6.51 27.25
CA PRO A 182 -6.17 7.36 28.41
C PRO A 182 -4.67 7.52 28.62
N GLU A 183 -3.87 6.83 27.82
CA GLU A 183 -2.41 6.86 27.92
C GLU A 183 -1.87 8.23 27.51
N ALA A 184 -0.80 8.65 28.18
CA ALA A 184 -0.27 9.98 28.01
C ALA A 184 0.25 10.29 26.58
N TYR A 185 0.56 9.26 25.81
CA TYR A 185 1.21 9.42 24.48
C TYR A 185 0.22 9.56 23.30
N ASP A 186 -1.06 9.22 23.45
CA ASP A 186 -2.07 9.33 22.39
C ASP A 186 -3.43 9.86 22.87
N SER A 187 -3.45 10.52 24.02
CA SER A 187 -4.67 10.95 24.72
C SER A 187 -5.59 11.88 23.93
N LEU A 188 -5.05 12.60 22.94
CA LEU A 188 -5.82 13.52 22.08
C LEU A 188 -6.08 12.94 20.68
N GLY A 189 -5.45 11.84 20.32
CA GLY A 189 -5.71 11.23 19.03
C GLY A 189 -4.55 10.44 18.43
N ILE A 190 -4.88 9.75 17.36
CA ILE A 190 -3.97 8.96 16.52
C ILE A 190 -4.03 9.54 15.11
N TRP A 191 -2.87 9.91 14.57
CA TRP A 191 -2.77 10.59 13.26
C TRP A 191 -2.28 9.67 12.15
N GLU A 192 -1.20 10.11 11.45
CA GLU A 192 -0.58 9.34 10.39
C GLU A 192 -0.17 7.96 10.91
N SER A 193 -0.13 7.02 10.00
CA SER A 193 0.40 5.69 10.25
C SER A 193 1.18 5.20 9.05
N SER A 194 2.05 4.23 9.28
CA SER A 194 2.68 3.43 8.26
C SER A 194 2.52 1.96 8.62
N ALA A 195 2.20 1.13 7.64
CA ALA A 195 1.91 -0.28 7.84
C ALA A 195 2.79 -1.16 6.96
N ILE A 196 3.20 -2.29 7.50
CA ILE A 196 3.77 -3.39 6.72
C ILE A 196 3.09 -4.70 7.09
N TYR A 197 3.15 -5.67 6.18
CA TYR A 197 2.71 -7.03 6.43
C TYR A 197 3.90 -7.96 6.26
N GLU A 198 4.29 -8.64 7.35
CA GLU A 198 5.41 -9.56 7.38
C GLU A 198 5.06 -10.77 8.25
N ASP A 199 5.41 -11.97 7.80
CA ASP A 199 5.22 -13.24 8.50
C ASP A 199 3.78 -13.49 9.02
N GLY A 200 2.78 -13.01 8.30
CA GLY A 200 1.37 -13.19 8.69
C GLY A 200 0.84 -12.15 9.69
N VAL A 201 1.65 -11.15 10.01
CA VAL A 201 1.34 -10.10 10.98
C VAL A 201 1.33 -8.73 10.31
N PHE A 202 0.32 -7.92 10.63
CA PHE A 202 0.36 -6.48 10.32
C PHE A 202 1.12 -5.75 11.42
N HIS A 203 2.05 -4.92 11.01
CA HIS A 203 2.82 -4.03 11.87
C HIS A 203 2.40 -2.60 11.53
N LEU A 204 1.96 -1.84 12.51
CA LEU A 204 1.48 -0.47 12.36
C LEU A 204 2.28 0.47 13.27
N TRP A 205 3.01 1.40 12.68
CA TRP A 205 3.56 2.54 13.39
C TRP A 205 2.61 3.71 13.22
N TYR A 206 2.32 4.40 14.31
CA TYR A 206 1.38 5.52 14.27
C TYR A 206 1.85 6.69 15.11
N ALA A 207 1.49 7.89 14.66
CA ALA A 207 1.74 9.10 15.40
C ALA A 207 0.64 9.26 16.46
N GLY A 208 1.03 9.19 17.72
CA GLY A 208 0.18 9.54 18.87
C GLY A 208 0.27 11.03 19.15
N ARG A 209 -0.85 11.63 19.53
CA ARG A 209 -0.97 13.04 19.87
C ARG A 209 -1.33 13.20 21.34
N PRO A 210 -0.34 13.40 22.23
CA PRO A 210 -0.56 13.81 23.61
C PRO A 210 -0.79 15.32 23.70
N SER A 211 -1.01 15.81 24.88
CA SER A 211 -1.17 17.26 25.17
C SER A 211 0.13 18.08 24.98
N SER A 212 1.29 17.42 24.83
CA SER A 212 2.58 18.12 24.77
C SER A 212 3.34 17.87 23.47
N ASN A 213 3.89 16.67 23.28
CA ASN A 213 4.73 16.35 22.12
C ASN A 213 4.22 15.10 21.40
N SER A 214 4.19 15.12 20.06
CA SER A 214 3.84 13.93 19.28
C SER A 214 4.83 12.79 19.52
N THR A 215 4.32 11.57 19.54
CA THR A 215 5.06 10.33 19.75
C THR A 215 4.89 9.40 18.55
N ILE A 216 5.87 8.53 18.33
CA ILE A 216 5.71 7.40 17.42
C ILE A 216 5.47 6.16 18.28
N ASN A 217 4.38 5.47 17.99
CA ASN A 217 3.94 4.30 18.71
C ASN A 217 3.84 3.10 17.76
N TYR A 218 3.71 1.92 18.31
CA TYR A 218 3.70 0.67 17.56
C TYR A 218 2.58 -0.24 18.01
N ALA A 219 1.88 -0.82 17.06
CA ALA A 219 0.86 -1.85 17.27
C ALA A 219 1.05 -3.00 16.30
N THR A 220 0.64 -4.20 16.71
CA THR A 220 0.60 -5.37 15.84
C THR A 220 -0.78 -5.99 15.87
N SER A 221 -1.18 -6.58 14.76
CA SER A 221 -2.31 -7.48 14.70
C SER A 221 -1.86 -8.80 14.11
N SER A 222 -1.93 -9.86 14.90
CA SER A 222 -1.84 -11.21 14.36
C SER A 222 -3.14 -11.48 13.62
N THR A 223 -3.13 -11.30 12.29
CA THR A 223 -4.30 -11.45 11.44
C THR A 223 -5.53 -10.76 12.03
N VAL A 224 -5.94 -9.62 11.50
CA VAL A 224 -7.36 -9.27 11.61
C VAL A 224 -8.07 -10.46 11.01
N SER A 225 -8.60 -11.34 11.87
CA SER A 225 -9.58 -12.30 11.42
C SER A 225 -10.79 -11.47 11.03
N VAL A 226 -10.77 -10.93 9.79
CA VAL A 226 -12.02 -10.74 9.11
C VAL A 226 -12.66 -12.10 9.24
N LYS A 227 -13.71 -12.22 10.05
CA LYS A 227 -14.63 -13.34 9.92
C LYS A 227 -15.12 -13.22 8.49
N ASN A 228 -14.39 -13.83 7.57
CA ASN A 228 -14.87 -14.14 6.26
C ASN A 228 -16.07 -15.05 6.50
N THR A 229 -17.25 -14.44 6.58
CA THR A 229 -18.51 -15.17 6.47
C THR A 229 -18.66 -15.72 5.06
N ASP A 230 -17.80 -15.29 4.14
CA ASP A 230 -17.62 -15.90 2.83
C ASP A 230 -16.12 -16.01 2.52
N ILE A 231 -15.54 -17.19 2.76
CA ILE A 231 -14.37 -17.60 2.00
C ILE A 231 -14.90 -17.74 0.57
N VAL A 232 -14.77 -16.67 -0.21
CA VAL A 232 -14.91 -16.80 -1.66
C VAL A 232 -13.67 -17.57 -2.09
N ASN A 233 -13.80 -18.88 -2.16
CA ASN A 233 -12.77 -19.72 -2.78
C ASN A 233 -12.55 -19.14 -4.18
N PRO A 234 -11.30 -18.99 -4.63
CA PRO A 234 -11.01 -18.54 -5.98
C PRO A 234 -11.89 -19.30 -6.99
N ASN A 235 -12.52 -18.58 -7.91
CA ASN A 235 -13.41 -19.18 -8.89
C ASN A 235 -12.67 -19.94 -9.99
N GLN A 236 -11.35 -19.75 -10.09
CA GLN A 236 -10.51 -20.37 -11.13
C GLN A 236 -9.07 -20.52 -10.66
N PHE A 237 -8.33 -21.44 -11.32
CA PHE A 237 -6.89 -21.53 -11.13
C PHE A 237 -6.20 -20.32 -11.74
N GLN A 238 -5.43 -19.58 -10.94
CA GLN A 238 -4.71 -18.39 -11.37
C GLN A 238 -3.22 -18.50 -11.00
N LEU A 239 -2.36 -17.98 -11.87
CA LEU A 239 -0.96 -17.69 -11.61
C LEU A 239 -0.74 -16.22 -11.96
N TYR A 240 -0.25 -15.45 -11.02
CA TYR A 240 0.04 -14.03 -11.20
C TYR A 240 1.49 -13.82 -11.57
N GLN A 241 1.79 -12.67 -12.18
CA GLN A 241 3.15 -12.24 -12.43
C GLN A 241 3.89 -12.15 -11.10
N ASN A 242 5.14 -12.59 -11.07
CA ASN A 242 5.97 -12.45 -9.88
C ASN A 242 6.27 -10.99 -9.59
N TYR A 243 6.38 -10.65 -8.31
CA TYR A 243 6.72 -9.30 -7.86
C TYR A 243 7.80 -9.35 -6.76
N PRO A 244 8.84 -8.48 -6.87
CA PRO A 244 9.17 -7.63 -8.01
C PRO A 244 9.57 -8.43 -9.26
N ASN A 245 9.45 -7.80 -10.47
CA ASN A 245 9.96 -8.32 -11.73
C ASN A 245 10.34 -7.15 -12.67
N PRO A 246 11.63 -6.88 -12.96
CA PRO A 246 12.80 -7.69 -12.53
C PRO A 246 13.00 -7.73 -11.01
N PHE A 247 13.75 -8.74 -10.52
CA PHE A 247 13.98 -8.93 -9.08
C PHE A 247 15.46 -9.16 -8.75
N ASN A 248 15.84 -8.79 -7.49
CA ASN A 248 17.17 -8.96 -6.91
C ASN A 248 17.08 -8.97 -5.37
N PRO A 249 17.48 -10.00 -4.63
CA PRO A 249 17.62 -11.38 -5.11
C PRO A 249 16.31 -12.16 -5.05
N THR A 250 15.24 -11.62 -4.41
CA THR A 250 14.02 -12.35 -4.05
C THR A 250 12.80 -11.81 -4.80
N THR A 251 11.91 -12.72 -5.16
CA THR A 251 10.61 -12.40 -5.74
C THR A 251 9.52 -13.30 -5.17
N SER A 252 8.30 -12.79 -5.11
CA SER A 252 7.09 -13.52 -4.70
C SER A 252 6.27 -13.91 -5.92
N ILE A 253 5.74 -15.13 -5.92
CA ILE A 253 4.92 -15.71 -7.00
C ILE A 253 3.60 -16.13 -6.37
N ARG A 254 2.51 -15.49 -6.79
CA ARG A 254 1.17 -15.74 -6.26
C ARG A 254 0.38 -16.65 -7.18
N TYR A 255 -0.43 -17.54 -6.60
CA TYR A 255 -1.35 -18.39 -7.32
C TYR A 255 -2.58 -18.75 -6.51
N GLU A 256 -3.65 -19.14 -7.20
CA GLU A 256 -4.96 -19.41 -6.61
C GLU A 256 -5.45 -20.80 -6.99
N LEU A 257 -6.14 -21.43 -6.04
CA LEU A 257 -6.75 -22.75 -6.18
C LEU A 257 -8.24 -22.67 -5.87
N PRO A 258 -9.13 -22.91 -6.83
CA PRO A 258 -10.58 -22.95 -6.57
C PRO A 258 -11.00 -24.21 -5.80
N VAL A 259 -10.21 -25.26 -5.86
CA VAL A 259 -10.42 -26.55 -5.20
C VAL A 259 -9.10 -27.14 -4.73
N GLU A 260 -9.17 -28.02 -3.74
CA GLU A 260 -7.99 -28.79 -3.30
C GLU A 260 -7.30 -29.45 -4.51
N SER A 261 -6.00 -29.25 -4.61
CA SER A 261 -5.22 -29.72 -5.77
C SER A 261 -3.78 -30.08 -5.40
N ASN A 262 -3.22 -31.05 -6.13
CA ASN A 262 -1.78 -31.28 -6.07
C ASN A 262 -1.07 -30.22 -6.89
N VAL A 263 -0.38 -29.31 -6.20
CA VAL A 263 0.30 -28.14 -6.79
C VAL A 263 1.76 -28.43 -6.99
N ARG A 264 2.24 -28.18 -8.22
CA ARG A 264 3.66 -28.14 -8.53
C ARG A 264 4.02 -26.78 -9.13
N LEU A 265 4.87 -26.03 -8.43
CA LEU A 265 5.41 -24.75 -8.88
C LEU A 265 6.91 -24.91 -9.14
N THR A 266 7.33 -24.77 -10.39
CA THR A 266 8.68 -25.10 -10.83
C THR A 266 9.28 -23.96 -11.64
N VAL A 267 10.53 -23.62 -11.36
CA VAL A 267 11.32 -22.63 -12.11
C VAL A 267 12.22 -23.35 -13.13
N PHE A 268 12.23 -22.82 -14.34
CA PHE A 268 13.06 -23.30 -15.47
C PHE A 268 13.91 -22.16 -16.02
N ASP A 269 15.02 -22.48 -16.63
CA ASP A 269 15.74 -21.55 -17.50
C ASP A 269 15.12 -21.49 -18.91
N ILE A 270 15.67 -20.62 -19.77
CA ILE A 270 15.19 -20.44 -21.15
C ILE A 270 15.39 -21.68 -22.04
N HIS A 271 16.23 -22.64 -21.63
CA HIS A 271 16.45 -23.90 -22.33
C HIS A 271 15.53 -25.03 -21.84
N GLY A 272 14.64 -24.72 -20.88
CA GLY A 272 13.73 -25.69 -20.29
C GLY A 272 14.35 -26.59 -19.22
N ARG A 273 15.58 -26.30 -18.75
CA ARG A 273 16.18 -27.05 -17.64
C ARG A 273 15.52 -26.61 -16.34
N GLN A 274 15.13 -27.56 -15.52
CA GLN A 274 14.59 -27.29 -14.20
C GLN A 274 15.68 -26.69 -13.30
N ILE A 275 15.41 -25.54 -12.73
CA ILE A 275 16.28 -24.81 -11.80
C ILE A 275 15.94 -25.20 -10.37
N THR A 276 14.66 -25.08 -9.99
CA THR A 276 14.20 -25.43 -8.64
C THR A 276 12.71 -25.71 -8.62
N ILE A 277 12.22 -26.33 -7.54
CA ILE A 277 10.81 -26.55 -7.27
C ILE A 277 10.45 -25.74 -6.02
N LEU A 278 9.53 -24.79 -6.16
CA LEU A 278 9.08 -23.92 -5.08
C LEU A 278 7.93 -24.54 -4.27
N SER A 279 7.11 -25.36 -4.91
CA SER A 279 6.05 -26.13 -4.25
C SER A 279 5.83 -27.45 -4.97
N ASN A 280 5.61 -28.53 -4.20
CA ASN A 280 5.22 -29.84 -4.70
C ASN A 280 4.42 -30.58 -3.62
N ARG A 281 3.16 -30.18 -3.43
CA ARG A 281 2.30 -30.75 -2.38
C ARG A 281 0.81 -30.54 -2.69
N VAL A 282 -0.03 -31.32 -2.03
CA VAL A 282 -1.48 -31.08 -2.02
C VAL A 282 -1.78 -29.84 -1.16
N GLN A 283 -2.60 -28.96 -1.69
CA GLN A 283 -3.02 -27.72 -1.02
C GLN A 283 -4.55 -27.57 -1.16
N PRO A 284 -5.26 -27.17 -0.07
CA PRO A 284 -6.68 -26.85 -0.12
C PRO A 284 -7.02 -25.73 -1.12
N ALA A 285 -8.31 -25.48 -1.36
CA ALA A 285 -8.74 -24.26 -2.05
C ALA A 285 -8.25 -23.04 -1.27
N GLY A 286 -7.78 -21.99 -1.98
CA GLY A 286 -7.25 -20.78 -1.33
C GLY A 286 -6.21 -20.05 -2.17
N ASN A 287 -5.66 -18.98 -1.56
CA ASN A 287 -4.64 -18.11 -2.13
C ASN A 287 -3.27 -18.47 -1.55
N TYR A 288 -2.25 -18.50 -2.37
CA TYR A 288 -0.91 -18.97 -1.99
C TYR A 288 0.17 -18.04 -2.56
N THR A 289 1.25 -17.92 -1.81
CA THR A 289 2.46 -17.21 -2.23
C THR A 289 3.67 -18.12 -2.04
N ALA A 290 4.53 -18.22 -3.06
CA ALA A 290 5.82 -18.87 -2.99
C ALA A 290 6.91 -17.83 -3.25
N GLN A 291 8.04 -17.92 -2.55
CA GLN A 291 9.19 -17.05 -2.77
C GLN A 291 10.28 -17.79 -3.53
N TRP A 292 11.01 -17.06 -4.39
CA TRP A 292 12.24 -17.51 -5.01
C TRP A 292 13.33 -16.46 -4.88
N ASN A 293 14.47 -16.89 -4.37
CA ASN A 293 15.62 -16.03 -4.08
C ASN A 293 16.78 -16.20 -5.08
N GLY A 294 16.47 -16.66 -6.32
CA GLY A 294 17.49 -16.85 -7.35
C GLY A 294 18.44 -18.02 -7.09
N ILE A 295 18.05 -19.02 -6.29
CA ILE A 295 18.88 -20.19 -5.95
C ILE A 295 18.37 -21.43 -6.70
N ASP A 296 19.30 -22.24 -7.23
CA ASP A 296 19.00 -23.52 -7.86
C ASP A 296 18.84 -24.66 -6.82
N ILE A 297 18.48 -25.85 -7.29
CA ILE A 297 18.27 -27.01 -6.44
C ILE A 297 19.56 -27.47 -5.69
N SER A 298 20.73 -27.03 -6.13
CA SER A 298 22.02 -27.31 -5.50
C SER A 298 22.43 -26.24 -4.49
N GLY A 299 21.63 -25.17 -4.30
CA GLY A 299 21.90 -24.07 -3.39
C GLY A 299 22.80 -22.98 -3.99
N ASN A 300 23.03 -22.97 -5.32
CA ASN A 300 23.86 -21.97 -5.97
C ASN A 300 23.00 -20.84 -6.55
N LEU A 301 23.50 -19.59 -6.46
CA LEU A 301 22.88 -18.46 -7.15
C LEU A 301 22.93 -18.67 -8.66
N VAL A 302 21.79 -18.49 -9.31
CA VAL A 302 21.67 -18.54 -10.76
C VAL A 302 22.27 -17.30 -11.43
N SER A 303 22.47 -17.34 -12.74
CA SER A 303 22.96 -16.19 -13.52
C SER A 303 21.85 -15.17 -13.73
N THR A 304 22.22 -13.89 -13.86
CA THR A 304 21.29 -12.85 -14.37
C THR A 304 20.68 -13.29 -15.69
N GLY A 305 19.36 -13.16 -15.81
CA GLY A 305 18.67 -13.58 -17.04
C GLY A 305 17.17 -13.84 -16.85
N MET A 306 16.57 -14.36 -17.91
CA MET A 306 15.16 -14.72 -17.92
C MET A 306 14.94 -16.16 -17.45
N TYR A 307 13.92 -16.34 -16.62
CA TYR A 307 13.45 -17.63 -16.11
C TYR A 307 11.95 -17.78 -16.36
N ILE A 308 11.49 -19.02 -16.35
CA ILE A 308 10.07 -19.34 -16.55
C ILE A 308 9.59 -20.07 -15.29
N CYS A 309 8.59 -19.53 -14.64
CA CYS A 309 7.88 -20.22 -13.58
C CYS A 309 6.66 -20.94 -14.17
N ARG A 310 6.55 -22.24 -13.94
CA ARG A 310 5.40 -23.07 -14.33
C ARG A 310 4.62 -23.46 -13.08
N PHE A 311 3.36 -23.12 -13.08
CA PHE A 311 2.36 -23.59 -12.14
C PHE A 311 1.56 -24.74 -12.76
N GLN A 312 1.39 -25.82 -12.03
CA GLN A 312 0.55 -26.96 -12.37
C GLN A 312 -0.33 -27.32 -11.17
N ALA A 313 -1.63 -27.46 -11.39
CA ALA A 313 -2.60 -27.88 -10.40
C ALA A 313 -3.66 -28.78 -11.05
N GLY A 314 -3.61 -30.07 -10.79
CA GLY A 314 -4.41 -31.05 -11.52
C GLY A 314 -4.14 -31.00 -13.03
N SER A 315 -5.17 -30.77 -13.83
CA SER A 315 -5.06 -30.61 -15.31
C SER A 315 -4.70 -29.18 -15.73
N HIS A 316 -4.66 -28.22 -14.83
CA HIS A 316 -4.38 -26.81 -15.13
C HIS A 316 -2.88 -26.53 -15.12
N SER A 317 -2.42 -25.76 -16.12
CA SER A 317 -1.03 -25.31 -16.22
C SER A 317 -0.96 -23.89 -16.74
N LYS A 318 -0.20 -23.06 -16.06
CA LYS A 318 0.11 -21.67 -16.46
C LYS A 318 1.60 -21.40 -16.29
N THR A 319 2.12 -20.42 -17.05
CA THR A 319 3.53 -19.99 -16.95
C THR A 319 3.62 -18.48 -16.93
N ILE A 320 4.62 -17.97 -16.21
CA ILE A 320 5.04 -16.57 -16.21
C ILE A 320 6.52 -16.45 -16.52
N LYS A 321 6.93 -15.29 -17.03
CA LYS A 321 8.34 -14.94 -17.28
C LYS A 321 8.84 -14.09 -16.11
N MET A 322 10.03 -14.42 -15.60
CA MET A 322 10.67 -13.74 -14.49
C MET A 322 12.06 -13.27 -14.94
N VAL A 323 12.45 -12.06 -14.57
CA VAL A 323 13.77 -11.51 -14.91
C VAL A 323 14.58 -11.32 -13.61
N TYR A 324 15.67 -12.08 -13.49
CA TYR A 324 16.61 -11.97 -12.37
C TYR A 324 17.75 -11.03 -12.74
N LEU A 325 18.01 -10.06 -11.90
CA LEU A 325 19.15 -9.13 -11.99
C LEU A 325 20.08 -9.36 -10.79
N LYS A 326 21.38 -9.17 -11.00
CA LYS A 326 22.39 -9.12 -9.93
C LYS A 326 22.76 -7.70 -9.63
#